data_ec38c905e4871110fb369396e0af1a5f
#
_entry.id   ec38c905e4871110fb369396e0af1a5f
#
_cell.length_a   1.000
_cell.length_b   1.000
_cell.length_c   1.000
_cell.angle_alpha   90.00
_cell.angle_beta   90.00
_cell.angle_gamma   90.00
#
_symmetry.space_group_name_H-M   'P 1'
#
loop_
_entity.id
_entity.type
_entity.pdbx_description
1 polymer ?
#
loop_
_entity_poly.entity_id
_entity_poly.type
_entity_poly.pdbx_seq_one_letter_code
_entity_poly.pdbx_strand_id
1 'polypeptide(L)'
;GFGECLPYHDNKVTLNGDAKDKWGQPTLAIDCEFKANELAINEQIKEDAVEMLETAGFKGVTPFDSECYPGFGIHEMGTARMGRDPKTSVLNGFNQMHAVKNVFVTDGACMTSSSCVNPSLTYMAITARAVDYAVNELKKQNI
;
A
#
# COMPACT_ATOMS: atom_id res chain seq x y z
N GLY A 1 9.35 10.60 -12.06
CA GLY A 1 9.90 9.64 -11.12
C GLY A 1 8.86 9.09 -10.15
N PHE A 2 9.17 7.96 -9.53
CA PHE A 2 8.31 7.32 -8.52
C PHE A 2 9.11 7.16 -7.24
N GLY A 3 8.59 7.70 -6.14
CA GLY A 3 9.13 7.54 -4.81
C GLY A 3 8.21 6.66 -3.96
N GLU A 4 8.77 6.04 -2.93
CA GLU A 4 8.01 5.22 -1.99
C GLU A 4 7.60 6.06 -0.77
N CYS A 5 6.35 5.91 -0.34
CA CYS A 5 5.86 6.52 0.89
C CYS A 5 6.14 5.63 2.09
N LEU A 6 6.58 6.20 3.19
CA LEU A 6 6.75 5.48 4.45
C LEU A 6 5.39 5.10 5.06
N PRO A 7 5.28 3.93 5.69
CA PRO A 7 4.05 3.47 6.32
C PRO A 7 3.84 4.12 7.69
N TYR A 8 3.48 5.39 7.70
CA TYR A 8 3.20 6.12 8.94
C TYR A 8 1.98 5.57 9.67
N HIS A 9 2.06 5.47 10.97
CA HIS A 9 1.00 4.91 11.81
C HIS A 9 -0.28 5.78 11.82
N ASP A 10 -0.16 7.06 11.61
CA ASP A 10 -1.25 8.03 11.54
C ASP A 10 -1.89 8.13 10.15
N ASN A 11 -1.21 7.68 9.09
CA ASN A 11 -1.84 7.45 7.79
C ASN A 11 -2.70 6.18 7.87
N LYS A 12 -4.03 6.34 7.92
CA LYS A 12 -4.93 5.23 8.24
C LYS A 12 -6.29 5.35 7.57
N VAL A 13 -6.96 4.22 7.47
CA VAL A 13 -8.36 4.13 7.07
C VAL A 13 -9.19 3.76 8.29
N THR A 14 -10.29 4.47 8.50
CA THR A 14 -11.23 4.23 9.60
C THR A 14 -12.67 4.18 9.07
N LEU A 15 -13.60 3.68 9.88
CA LEU A 15 -15.01 3.80 9.57
C LEU A 15 -15.49 5.22 9.91
N ASN A 16 -16.20 5.83 8.98
CA ASN A 16 -16.84 7.12 9.20
C ASN A 16 -18.14 6.92 10.00
N GLY A 17 -18.19 7.46 11.22
CA GLY A 17 -19.37 7.35 12.08
C GLY A 17 -20.57 8.20 11.61
N ASP A 18 -20.30 9.27 10.84
CA ASP A 18 -21.29 10.29 10.49
C ASP A 18 -21.90 10.09 9.11
N ALA A 19 -21.27 9.30 8.25
CA ALA A 19 -21.72 9.04 6.90
C ALA A 19 -21.94 7.55 6.62
N LYS A 20 -23.10 7.24 6.02
CA LYS A 20 -23.46 5.88 5.63
C LYS A 20 -23.71 5.82 4.13
N ASP A 21 -23.47 4.67 3.55
CA ASP A 21 -23.85 4.38 2.17
C ASP A 21 -25.37 4.12 2.03
N LYS A 22 -25.82 3.86 0.80
CA LYS A 22 -27.24 3.59 0.51
C LYS A 22 -27.82 2.32 1.16
N TRP A 23 -26.97 1.46 1.71
CA TRP A 23 -27.38 0.24 2.43
C TRP A 23 -27.28 0.40 3.96
N GLY A 24 -26.93 1.60 4.45
CA GLY A 24 -26.80 1.90 5.87
C GLY A 24 -25.46 1.48 6.50
N GLN A 25 -24.47 1.06 5.69
CA GLN A 25 -23.14 0.73 6.17
C GLN A 25 -22.30 2.01 6.36
N PRO A 26 -21.46 2.11 7.42
CA PRO A 26 -20.52 3.21 7.55
C PRO A 26 -19.61 3.31 6.31
N THR A 27 -19.39 4.52 5.81
CA THR A 27 -18.42 4.76 4.76
C THR A 27 -16.99 4.75 5.32
N LEU A 28 -15.98 4.79 4.46
CA LEU A 28 -14.59 4.91 4.89
C LEU A 28 -14.20 6.38 5.08
N ALA A 29 -13.43 6.66 6.10
CA ALA A 29 -12.67 7.89 6.26
C ALA A 29 -11.18 7.55 6.06
N ILE A 30 -10.51 8.27 5.16
CA ILE A 30 -9.11 8.09 4.82
C ILE A 30 -8.37 9.34 5.32
N ASP A 31 -7.44 9.13 6.23
CA ASP A 31 -6.56 10.17 6.76
C ASP A 31 -5.14 9.84 6.31
N CYS A 32 -4.63 10.60 5.35
CA CYS A 32 -3.33 10.34 4.73
C CYS A 32 -2.69 11.64 4.27
N GLU A 33 -1.44 11.85 4.68
CA GLU A 33 -0.65 13.00 4.25
C GLU A 33 0.78 12.59 3.91
N PHE A 34 1.41 13.33 2.99
CA PHE A 34 2.85 13.27 2.75
C PHE A 34 3.57 14.06 3.84
N LYS A 35 4.63 13.46 4.41
CA LYS A 35 5.43 14.07 5.46
C LYS A 35 6.81 14.50 4.94
N ALA A 36 7.67 14.89 5.82
CA ALA A 36 8.98 15.44 5.46
C ALA A 36 9.80 14.52 4.54
N ASN A 37 9.69 13.21 4.74
CA ASN A 37 10.41 12.24 3.89
C ASN A 37 9.88 12.22 2.45
N GLU A 38 8.58 12.18 2.24
CA GLU A 38 7.96 12.15 0.92
C GLU A 38 8.19 13.48 0.18
N LEU A 39 8.12 14.60 0.89
CA LEU A 39 8.42 15.91 0.32
C LEU A 39 9.90 16.00 -0.10
N ALA A 40 10.83 15.50 0.71
CA ALA A 40 12.24 15.47 0.36
C ALA A 40 12.53 14.55 -0.84
N ILE A 41 11.87 13.38 -0.91
CA ILE A 41 11.97 12.47 -2.06
C ILE A 41 11.46 13.16 -3.33
N ASN A 42 10.36 13.90 -3.26
CA ASN A 42 9.81 14.60 -4.42
C ASN A 42 10.80 15.64 -4.99
N GLU A 43 11.43 16.43 -4.11
CA GLU A 43 12.47 17.37 -4.54
C GLU A 43 13.67 16.64 -5.14
N GLN A 44 14.17 15.58 -4.50
CA GLN A 44 15.29 14.80 -5.01
C GLN A 44 15.01 14.17 -6.39
N ILE A 45 13.81 13.64 -6.61
CA ILE A 45 13.39 13.10 -7.91
C ILE A 45 13.49 14.17 -9.02
N LYS A 46 13.09 15.39 -8.71
CA LYS A 46 13.17 16.51 -9.69
C LYS A 46 14.62 16.85 -10.03
N GLU A 47 15.49 16.93 -9.03
CA GLU A 47 16.92 17.17 -9.21
C GLU A 47 17.58 16.07 -10.03
N ASP A 48 17.38 14.80 -9.66
CA ASP A 48 17.94 13.65 -10.35
C ASP A 48 17.45 13.56 -11.81
N ALA A 49 16.17 13.85 -12.06
CA ALA A 49 15.61 13.83 -13.42
C ALA A 49 16.25 14.90 -14.31
N VAL A 50 16.49 16.11 -13.79
CA VAL A 50 17.21 17.17 -14.50
C VAL A 50 18.63 16.74 -14.82
N GLU A 51 19.37 16.26 -13.81
CA GLU A 51 20.76 15.82 -13.97
C GLU A 51 20.88 14.68 -15.00
N MET A 52 20.00 13.71 -14.96
CA MET A 52 19.97 12.59 -15.92
C MET A 52 19.75 13.06 -17.35
N LEU A 53 18.79 13.96 -17.57
CA LEU A 53 18.48 14.48 -18.90
C LEU A 53 19.59 15.40 -19.44
N GLU A 54 20.16 16.26 -18.60
CA GLU A 54 21.29 17.11 -18.98
C GLU A 54 22.55 16.31 -19.31
N THR A 55 22.83 15.25 -18.52
CA THR A 55 23.91 14.31 -18.80
C THR A 55 23.72 13.58 -20.12
N ALA A 56 22.46 13.26 -20.47
CA ALA A 56 22.11 12.68 -21.76
C ALA A 56 22.19 13.68 -22.94
N GLY A 57 22.54 14.96 -22.70
CA GLY A 57 22.78 16.00 -23.72
C GLY A 57 21.56 16.89 -23.98
N PHE A 58 20.48 16.78 -23.28
CA PHE A 58 19.35 17.72 -23.39
C PHE A 58 19.73 19.05 -22.74
N LYS A 59 19.13 20.15 -23.24
CA LYS A 59 19.39 21.51 -22.76
C LYS A 59 18.09 22.20 -22.38
N GLY A 60 18.16 23.05 -21.35
CA GLY A 60 17.01 23.81 -20.88
C GLY A 60 15.97 22.94 -20.24
N VAL A 61 16.38 21.90 -19.53
CA VAL A 61 15.53 21.00 -18.77
C VAL A 61 14.89 21.76 -17.62
N THR A 62 13.57 21.71 -17.50
CA THR A 62 12.83 22.32 -16.39
C THR A 62 12.00 21.24 -15.71
N PRO A 63 12.19 21.00 -14.43
CA PRO A 63 11.35 20.05 -13.68
C PRO A 63 9.97 20.66 -13.42
N PHE A 64 8.98 19.82 -13.27
CA PHE A 64 7.65 20.22 -12.82
C PHE A 64 7.10 19.21 -11.82
N ASP A 65 6.21 19.67 -10.96
CA ASP A 65 5.47 18.83 -10.06
C ASP A 65 4.04 18.65 -10.57
N SER A 66 3.54 17.43 -10.58
CA SER A 66 2.16 17.13 -10.97
C SER A 66 1.15 17.33 -9.86
N GLU A 67 1.57 17.86 -8.71
CA GLU A 67 0.71 18.08 -7.52
C GLU A 67 -0.07 16.81 -7.13
N CYS A 68 0.60 15.68 -7.06
CA CYS A 68 -0.02 14.42 -6.65
C CYS A 68 -0.40 14.48 -5.18
N TYR A 69 -1.63 14.11 -4.89
CA TYR A 69 -2.13 13.92 -3.53
C TYR A 69 -2.05 12.45 -3.11
N PRO A 70 -2.02 12.13 -1.80
CA PRO A 70 -2.17 10.76 -1.33
C PRO A 70 -3.43 10.10 -1.90
N GLY A 71 -3.32 8.84 -2.34
CA GLY A 71 -4.41 8.11 -2.99
C GLY A 71 -4.43 8.17 -4.51
N PHE A 72 -3.45 8.81 -5.15
CA PHE A 72 -3.28 8.84 -6.62
C PHE A 72 -2.13 7.96 -7.11
N GLY A 73 -1.51 7.18 -6.23
CA GLY A 73 -0.33 6.37 -6.54
C GLY A 73 -0.63 5.07 -7.28
N ILE A 74 -1.89 4.62 -7.31
CA ILE A 74 -2.34 3.33 -7.88
C ILE A 74 -1.79 2.11 -7.10
N HIS A 75 -0.78 2.30 -6.27
CA HIS A 75 -0.10 1.26 -5.52
C HIS A 75 -0.19 1.52 -4.00
N GLU A 76 -1.37 1.92 -3.53
CA GLU A 76 -1.63 2.13 -2.11
C GLU A 76 -1.56 0.81 -1.34
N MET A 77 -0.79 0.83 -0.23
CA MET A 77 -0.46 -0.37 0.54
C MET A 77 -0.86 -0.22 2.01
N GLY A 78 -0.96 -1.34 2.71
CA GLY A 78 -0.87 -1.39 4.16
C GLY A 78 -2.16 -1.27 4.95
N THR A 79 -3.34 -1.13 4.32
CA THR A 79 -4.62 -1.03 5.06
C THR A 79 -4.97 -2.31 5.83
N ALA A 80 -4.41 -3.47 5.44
CA ALA A 80 -4.57 -4.75 6.12
C ALA A 80 -3.22 -5.50 6.19
N ARG A 81 -2.15 -4.82 6.59
CA ARG A 81 -0.78 -5.36 6.51
C ARG A 81 -0.60 -6.65 7.28
N MET A 82 0.27 -7.50 6.74
CA MET A 82 0.77 -8.69 7.40
C MET A 82 1.71 -8.35 8.58
N GLY A 83 1.73 -9.21 9.58
CA GLY A 83 2.66 -9.13 10.70
C GLY A 83 2.52 -10.30 11.65
N ARG A 84 3.44 -10.39 12.61
CA ARG A 84 3.47 -11.49 13.59
C ARG A 84 2.56 -11.23 14.79
N ASP A 85 2.38 -9.98 15.15
CA ASP A 85 1.61 -9.58 16.33
C ASP A 85 0.22 -9.09 15.92
N PRO A 86 -0.86 -9.77 16.36
CA PRO A 86 -2.23 -9.36 16.07
C PRO A 86 -2.62 -7.99 16.65
N LYS A 87 -1.83 -7.43 17.56
CA LYS A 87 -2.05 -6.07 18.07
C LYS A 87 -1.57 -4.98 17.11
N THR A 88 -0.67 -5.32 16.20
CA THR A 88 -0.04 -4.36 15.29
C THR A 88 -0.22 -4.70 13.83
N SER A 89 -0.90 -5.80 13.50
CA SER A 89 -1.17 -6.25 12.14
C SER A 89 -2.56 -6.88 12.01
N VAL A 90 -3.13 -6.83 10.82
CA VAL A 90 -4.43 -7.45 10.53
C VAL A 90 -4.27 -8.91 10.13
N LEU A 91 -3.21 -9.21 9.37
CA LEU A 91 -2.97 -10.53 8.79
C LEU A 91 -1.71 -11.18 9.37
N ASN A 92 -1.71 -12.50 9.42
CA ASN A 92 -0.52 -13.30 9.69
C ASN A 92 0.37 -13.43 8.44
N GLY A 93 1.49 -14.17 8.56
CA GLY A 93 2.43 -14.39 7.46
C GLY A 93 1.90 -15.17 6.26
N PHE A 94 0.68 -15.70 6.32
CA PHE A 94 -0.01 -16.41 5.24
C PHE A 94 -1.22 -15.64 4.69
N ASN A 95 -1.27 -14.34 4.89
CA ASN A 95 -2.36 -13.47 4.45
C ASN A 95 -3.73 -13.74 5.10
N GLN A 96 -3.78 -14.57 6.14
CA GLN A 96 -4.98 -14.92 6.89
C GLN A 96 -5.21 -13.88 7.99
N MET A 97 -6.44 -13.42 8.17
CA MET A 97 -6.78 -12.53 9.29
C MET A 97 -6.52 -13.20 10.65
N HIS A 98 -5.88 -12.49 11.57
CA HIS A 98 -5.69 -12.97 12.94
C HIS A 98 -7.03 -13.21 13.66
N ALA A 99 -8.01 -12.33 13.43
CA ALA A 99 -9.29 -12.37 14.10
C ALA A 99 -10.29 -13.35 13.46
N VAL A 100 -10.17 -13.63 12.16
CA VAL A 100 -11.14 -14.41 11.37
C VAL A 100 -10.42 -15.37 10.46
N LYS A 101 -10.33 -16.62 10.85
CA LYS A 101 -9.46 -17.62 10.22
C LYS A 101 -9.82 -17.99 8.78
N ASN A 102 -11.04 -17.79 8.34
CA ASN A 102 -11.52 -18.09 6.99
C ASN A 102 -11.49 -16.87 6.05
N VAL A 103 -10.83 -15.78 6.44
CA VAL A 103 -10.67 -14.57 5.63
C VAL A 103 -9.21 -14.35 5.31
N PHE A 104 -8.92 -14.11 4.01
CA PHE A 104 -7.60 -13.84 3.47
C PHE A 104 -7.63 -12.56 2.65
N VAL A 105 -6.54 -11.77 2.70
CA VAL A 105 -6.37 -10.54 1.91
C VAL A 105 -5.05 -10.64 1.17
N THR A 106 -5.06 -10.56 -0.17
CA THR A 106 -3.88 -10.82 -1.01
C THR A 106 -3.53 -9.72 -1.99
N ASP A 107 -4.24 -8.61 -1.95
CA ASP A 107 -3.93 -7.39 -2.71
C ASP A 107 -2.90 -6.50 -2.00
N GLY A 108 -2.72 -5.27 -2.47
CA GLY A 108 -1.80 -4.30 -1.88
C GLY A 108 -2.04 -3.99 -0.41
N ALA A 109 -3.26 -4.18 0.08
CA ALA A 109 -3.60 -3.96 1.47
C ALA A 109 -2.75 -4.82 2.43
N CYS A 110 -2.34 -6.05 2.00
CA CYS A 110 -1.54 -6.95 2.83
C CYS A 110 -0.06 -6.56 2.96
N MET A 111 0.44 -5.70 2.08
CA MET A 111 1.85 -5.28 2.04
C MET A 111 2.05 -4.01 2.88
N THR A 112 3.24 -3.83 3.45
CA THR A 112 3.58 -2.60 4.18
C THR A 112 3.93 -1.47 3.21
N SER A 113 4.62 -1.81 2.12
CA SER A 113 5.06 -0.90 1.07
C SER A 113 5.25 -1.65 -0.25
N SER A 114 5.36 -0.95 -1.38
CA SER A 114 5.48 -1.59 -2.69
C SER A 114 6.80 -1.36 -3.40
N SER A 115 7.66 -0.50 -2.87
CA SER A 115 8.82 0.03 -3.60
C SER A 115 8.43 0.83 -4.86
N CYS A 116 9.39 1.20 -5.69
CA CYS A 116 9.19 2.01 -6.89
C CYS A 116 8.82 1.20 -8.16
N VAL A 117 8.45 -0.09 -8.02
CA VAL A 117 8.10 -0.96 -9.15
C VAL A 117 6.66 -1.47 -9.05
N ASN A 118 6.06 -1.78 -10.21
CA ASN A 118 4.69 -2.28 -10.26
C ASN A 118 4.57 -3.65 -9.55
N PRO A 119 3.62 -3.83 -8.62
CA PRO A 119 3.59 -4.96 -7.69
C PRO A 119 2.78 -6.17 -8.16
N SER A 120 2.23 -6.19 -9.38
CA SER A 120 1.30 -7.25 -9.83
C SER A 120 1.87 -8.66 -9.70
N LEU A 121 3.14 -8.87 -10.07
CA LEU A 121 3.79 -10.18 -9.93
C LEU A 121 3.91 -10.60 -8.46
N THR A 122 4.19 -9.66 -7.58
CA THR A 122 4.23 -9.88 -6.12
C THR A 122 2.85 -10.29 -5.60
N TYR A 123 1.77 -9.61 -6.01
CA TYR A 123 0.40 -10.01 -5.63
C TYR A 123 0.06 -11.42 -6.08
N MET A 124 0.41 -11.77 -7.31
CA MET A 124 0.17 -13.13 -7.83
C MET A 124 0.91 -14.19 -7.01
N ALA A 125 2.16 -13.97 -6.68
CA ALA A 125 2.97 -14.89 -5.87
C ALA A 125 2.42 -15.02 -4.43
N ILE A 126 2.06 -13.91 -3.81
CA ILE A 126 1.46 -13.88 -2.47
C ILE A 126 0.10 -14.59 -2.48
N THR A 127 -0.73 -14.35 -3.50
CA THR A 127 -2.04 -15.01 -3.65
C THR A 127 -1.89 -16.52 -3.80
N ALA A 128 -0.97 -16.98 -4.65
CA ALA A 128 -0.72 -18.42 -4.83
C ALA A 128 -0.32 -19.08 -3.50
N ARG A 129 0.57 -18.45 -2.73
CA ARG A 129 0.97 -18.93 -1.41
C ARG A 129 -0.18 -18.95 -0.40
N ALA A 130 -0.99 -17.91 -0.37
CA ALA A 130 -2.13 -17.79 0.53
C ALA A 130 -3.21 -18.84 0.25
N VAL A 131 -3.49 -19.10 -1.04
CA VAL A 131 -4.46 -20.11 -1.49
C VAL A 131 -3.96 -21.52 -1.16
N ASP A 132 -2.69 -21.81 -1.41
CA ASP A 132 -2.12 -23.12 -1.04
C ASP A 132 -2.26 -23.38 0.47
N TYR A 133 -1.91 -22.39 1.29
CA TYR A 133 -2.11 -22.46 2.74
C TYR A 133 -3.59 -22.65 3.10
N ALA A 134 -4.49 -21.84 2.55
CA ALA A 134 -5.92 -21.93 2.85
C ALA A 134 -6.52 -23.31 2.50
N VAL A 135 -6.17 -23.85 1.34
CA VAL A 135 -6.62 -25.20 0.91
C VAL A 135 -6.11 -26.29 1.86
N ASN A 136 -4.87 -26.18 2.31
CA ASN A 136 -4.30 -27.13 3.26
C ASN A 136 -4.96 -27.04 4.64
N GLU A 137 -5.28 -25.84 5.12
CA GLU A 137 -5.99 -25.65 6.38
C GLU A 137 -7.45 -26.07 6.30
N LEU A 138 -8.11 -25.87 5.16
CA LEU A 138 -9.46 -26.37 4.90
C LEU A 138 -9.52 -27.92 4.96
N LYS A 139 -8.55 -28.62 4.32
CA LYS A 139 -8.46 -30.10 4.37
C LYS A 139 -8.27 -30.62 5.79
N LYS A 140 -7.61 -29.86 6.66
CA LYS A 140 -7.43 -30.17 8.08
C LYS A 140 -8.62 -29.76 8.95
N GLN A 141 -9.63 -29.12 8.39
CA GLN A 141 -10.79 -28.54 9.10
C GLN A 141 -10.39 -27.48 10.15
N ASN A 142 -9.33 -26.71 9.87
CA ASN A 142 -8.87 -25.62 10.74
C ASN A 142 -9.53 -24.28 10.40
N ILE A 143 -10.16 -24.18 9.23
CA ILE A 143 -10.90 -23.02 8.69
C ILE A 143 -12.20 -23.47 8.05
#